data_8a1df057ca7ae65fc2c00862af3d0f7b
#
_entry.id   8a1df057ca7ae65fc2c00862af3d0f7b
#
_cell.length_a   1.000
_cell.length_b   1.000
_cell.length_c   1.000
_cell.angle_alpha   90.00
_cell.angle_beta   90.00
_cell.angle_gamma   90.00
#
_symmetry.space_group_name_H-M   'P 1'
#
loop_
_entity.id
_entity.type
_entity.pdbx_description
1 polymer ?
#
loop_
_entity_poly.entity_id
_entity_poly.type
_entity_poly.pdbx_seq_one_letter_code
_entity_poly.pdbx_strand_id
1 'polypeptide(L)'
;MFYESIGQQPEYQSRDFEHAMPRIAIGVAIAKRVGKTIAAKAMRKHRTTIHHHVMEHPVNMSSWDGYALFFETAEYTVNSYMENISHVNRMKYLDTMIQQFTKEKTKIQSTINV
;
A
#
# COMPACT_ATOMS: atom_id res chain seq x y z
N MET A 1 16.67 1.89 -8.16
CA MET A 1 15.61 1.25 -7.38
C MET A 1 16.22 0.23 -6.49
N PHE A 2 15.70 0.07 -5.33
CA PHE A 2 16.35 -0.90 -4.46
C PHE A 2 16.14 -2.34 -4.90
N TYR A 3 15.18 -2.62 -5.76
CA TYR A 3 15.11 -3.91 -6.39
C TYR A 3 16.39 -4.26 -7.06
N GLU A 4 16.82 -3.31 -7.85
CA GLU A 4 18.01 -3.50 -8.64
C GLU A 4 19.24 -3.55 -7.80
N SER A 5 19.20 -2.80 -6.70
CA SER A 5 20.39 -2.74 -5.88
C SER A 5 20.64 -4.04 -5.14
N ILE A 6 19.57 -4.77 -4.79
CA ILE A 6 19.78 -6.04 -4.14
C ILE A 6 19.59 -7.17 -5.07
N GLY A 7 18.97 -6.94 -6.17
CA GLY A 7 18.71 -7.93 -6.85
C GLY A 7 18.57 -8.53 -7.85
N GLN A 8 19.09 -9.21 -7.81
CA GLN A 8 19.09 -9.99 -8.91
C GLN A 8 18.43 -11.29 -8.70
N GLN A 9 17.94 -11.56 -7.51
CA GLN A 9 17.33 -12.85 -7.25
C GLN A 9 15.89 -12.65 -6.90
N PRO A 10 15.06 -12.60 -7.90
CA PRO A 10 13.66 -12.29 -7.71
C PRO A 10 12.94 -13.26 -6.81
N GLU A 11 13.37 -14.45 -6.79
CA GLU A 11 12.65 -15.46 -6.03
C GLU A 11 13.11 -15.56 -4.60
N TYR A 12 14.12 -14.83 -4.20
CA TYR A 12 14.66 -14.93 -2.86
C TYR A 12 13.83 -14.15 -1.86
N GLN A 13 13.84 -14.66 -0.65
CA GLN A 13 13.10 -14.03 0.42
C GLN A 13 13.56 -12.61 0.71
N SER A 14 14.86 -12.38 0.67
CA SER A 14 15.36 -11.04 0.95
C SER A 14 14.81 -10.04 -0.04
N ARG A 15 14.74 -10.43 -1.28
CA ARG A 15 14.18 -9.58 -2.29
C ARG A 15 12.70 -9.38 -2.09
N ASP A 16 11.99 -10.48 -1.82
CA ASP A 16 10.56 -10.37 -1.52
C ASP A 16 10.33 -9.51 -0.30
N PHE A 17 11.20 -9.63 0.67
CA PHE A 17 11.09 -8.85 1.88
C PHE A 17 11.17 -7.35 1.57
N GLU A 18 12.14 -6.96 0.76
CA GLU A 18 12.29 -5.58 0.36
C GLU A 18 11.12 -5.07 -0.43
N HIS A 19 10.61 -5.91 -1.33
CA HIS A 19 9.44 -5.54 -2.10
C HIS A 19 8.20 -5.46 -1.26
N ALA A 20 8.17 -6.25 -0.21
CA ALA A 20 6.98 -6.34 0.61
C ALA A 20 6.79 -5.12 1.49
N MET A 21 7.87 -4.40 1.80
CA MET A 21 7.76 -3.30 2.75
C MET A 21 6.69 -2.28 2.37
N PRO A 22 6.68 -1.73 1.15
CA PRO A 22 5.62 -0.77 0.81
C PRO A 22 4.24 -1.42 0.83
N ARG A 23 4.14 -2.66 0.38
CA ARG A 23 2.84 -3.33 0.34
C ARG A 23 2.30 -3.59 1.73
N ILE A 24 3.18 -4.00 2.63
CA ILE A 24 2.77 -4.21 4.01
C ILE A 24 2.32 -2.89 4.64
N ALA A 25 3.10 -1.84 4.41
CA ALA A 25 2.78 -0.55 4.99
C ALA A 25 1.43 -0.04 4.53
N ILE A 26 1.16 -0.09 3.23
CA ILE A 26 -0.11 0.42 2.72
C ILE A 26 -1.27 -0.47 3.16
N GLY A 27 -1.06 -1.79 3.20
CA GLY A 27 -2.10 -2.70 3.66
C GLY A 27 -2.48 -2.44 5.11
N VAL A 28 -1.49 -2.20 5.95
CA VAL A 28 -1.77 -1.88 7.35
C VAL A 28 -2.46 -0.54 7.47
N ALA A 29 -2.03 0.46 6.69
CA ALA A 29 -2.67 1.77 6.72
C ALA A 29 -4.14 1.67 6.33
N ILE A 30 -4.44 0.91 5.29
CA ILE A 30 -5.84 0.71 4.89
C ILE A 30 -6.61 -0.01 5.99
N ALA A 31 -6.01 -1.05 6.57
CA ALA A 31 -6.68 -1.83 7.61
C ALA A 31 -6.98 -0.98 8.83
N LYS A 32 -6.09 -0.08 9.20
CA LYS A 32 -6.33 0.80 10.33
C LYS A 32 -7.47 1.77 10.05
N ARG A 33 -7.67 2.13 8.82
CA ARG A 33 -8.71 3.09 8.47
C ARG A 33 -10.06 2.44 8.24
N VAL A 34 -10.09 1.30 7.54
CA VAL A 34 -11.36 0.72 7.10
C VAL A 34 -11.54 -0.74 7.49
N GLY A 35 -10.57 -1.34 8.17
CA GLY A 35 -10.71 -2.69 8.63
C GLY A 35 -9.97 -3.71 7.79
N LYS A 36 -9.73 -4.84 8.39
CA LYS A 36 -8.90 -5.88 7.78
C LYS A 36 -9.55 -6.54 6.57
N THR A 37 -10.86 -6.74 6.63
CA THR A 37 -11.56 -7.39 5.54
C THR A 37 -11.50 -6.56 4.27
N ILE A 38 -11.74 -5.27 4.40
CA ILE A 38 -11.69 -4.38 3.25
C ILE A 38 -10.25 -4.25 2.75
N ALA A 39 -9.30 -4.17 3.68
CA ALA A 39 -7.90 -4.09 3.29
C ALA A 39 -7.48 -5.34 2.52
N ALA A 40 -7.93 -6.51 2.96
CA ALA A 40 -7.59 -7.75 2.28
C ALA A 40 -8.10 -7.74 0.85
N LYS A 41 -9.33 -7.30 0.67
CA LYS A 41 -9.89 -7.23 -0.68
C LYS A 41 -9.14 -6.23 -1.54
N ALA A 42 -8.85 -5.06 -0.98
CA ALA A 42 -8.16 -4.02 -1.73
C ALA A 42 -6.76 -4.47 -2.15
N MET A 43 -6.08 -5.18 -1.27
CA MET A 43 -4.73 -5.65 -1.54
C MET A 43 -4.68 -6.99 -2.25
N ARG A 44 -5.83 -7.61 -2.46
CA ARG A 44 -5.94 -8.93 -3.08
C ARG A 44 -5.16 -9.97 -2.29
N LYS A 45 -5.33 -9.94 -0.99
CA LYS A 45 -4.69 -10.87 -0.09
C LYS A 45 -5.72 -11.50 0.82
N HIS A 46 -5.35 -12.60 1.46
CA HIS A 46 -6.21 -13.19 2.45
C HIS A 46 -6.26 -12.30 3.67
N ARG A 47 -7.40 -12.33 4.35
CA ARG A 47 -7.56 -11.56 5.58
C ARG A 47 -6.52 -11.97 6.62
N THR A 48 -6.16 -13.25 6.64
CA THR A 48 -5.15 -13.73 7.57
C THR A 48 -3.80 -13.05 7.33
N THR A 49 -3.44 -12.87 6.07
CA THR A 49 -2.20 -12.18 5.72
C THR A 49 -2.21 -10.75 6.25
N ILE A 50 -3.33 -10.06 6.04
CA ILE A 50 -3.45 -8.69 6.54
C ILE A 50 -3.38 -8.66 8.06
N HIS A 51 -4.03 -9.63 8.69
CA HIS A 51 -3.98 -9.72 10.17
C HIS A 51 -2.56 -9.86 10.66
N HIS A 52 -1.77 -10.72 10.05
CA HIS A 52 -0.37 -10.88 10.44
C HIS A 52 0.40 -9.59 10.27
N HIS A 53 0.17 -8.89 9.17
CA HIS A 53 0.85 -7.62 8.94
C HIS A 53 0.49 -6.60 10.01
N VAL A 54 -0.77 -6.55 10.40
CA VAL A 54 -1.21 -5.64 11.45
C VAL A 54 -0.57 -6.01 12.78
N MET A 55 -0.48 -7.30 13.07
CA MET A 55 0.10 -7.73 14.32
C MET A 55 1.60 -7.45 14.39
N GLU A 56 2.28 -7.53 13.27
CA GLU A 56 3.71 -7.28 13.20
C GLU A 56 4.07 -5.81 13.07
N HIS A 57 3.07 -4.99 12.82
CA HIS A 57 3.31 -3.58 12.55
C HIS A 57 4.12 -2.85 13.63
N PRO A 58 3.82 -3.03 14.93
CA PRO A 58 4.60 -2.32 15.94
C PRO A 58 6.08 -2.69 15.94
N VAL A 59 6.37 -3.97 15.71
CA VAL A 59 7.75 -4.41 15.61
C VAL A 59 8.41 -3.84 14.38
N ASN A 60 7.69 -3.83 13.26
CA ASN A 60 8.22 -3.29 12.02
C ASN A 60 8.53 -1.81 12.16
N MET A 61 7.67 -1.07 12.85
CA MET A 61 7.89 0.34 13.06
C MET A 61 9.17 0.64 13.83
N SER A 62 9.50 -0.24 14.77
CA SER A 62 10.64 0.03 15.63
C SER A 62 11.93 -0.61 15.14
N SER A 63 11.84 -1.66 14.31
CA SER A 63 13.06 -2.39 13.99
C SER A 63 13.33 -2.62 12.52
N TRP A 64 12.38 -2.32 11.65
CA TRP A 64 12.60 -2.52 10.21
C TRP A 64 12.95 -1.17 9.58
N ASP A 65 14.20 -1.04 9.21
CA ASP A 65 14.72 0.23 8.68
C ASP A 65 13.91 0.70 7.49
N GLY A 66 13.46 1.94 7.57
CA GLY A 66 12.69 2.53 6.47
C GLY A 66 11.21 2.28 6.54
N TYR A 67 10.78 1.31 7.33
CA TYR A 67 9.38 0.96 7.35
C TYR A 67 8.51 2.13 7.86
N ALA A 68 8.96 2.81 8.89
CA ALA A 68 8.17 3.90 9.46
C ALA A 68 7.91 4.98 8.43
N LEU A 69 8.87 5.28 7.60
CA LEU A 69 8.70 6.29 6.58
C LEU A 69 7.67 5.85 5.55
N PHE A 70 7.75 4.59 5.10
CA PHE A 70 6.77 4.06 4.17
C PHE A 70 5.38 4.06 4.78
N PHE A 71 5.29 3.68 6.06
CA PHE A 71 3.99 3.65 6.70
C PHE A 71 3.40 5.05 6.86
N GLU A 72 4.20 6.02 7.25
CA GLU A 72 3.71 7.39 7.37
C GLU A 72 3.20 7.92 6.04
N THR A 73 3.93 7.64 4.98
CA THR A 73 3.50 8.04 3.65
C THR A 73 2.21 7.35 3.25
N ALA A 74 2.13 6.05 3.52
CA ALA A 74 0.93 5.29 3.21
C ALA A 74 -0.26 5.80 4.00
N GLU A 75 -0.06 6.06 5.27
CA GLU A 75 -1.12 6.54 6.13
C GLU A 75 -1.63 7.90 5.66
N TYR A 76 -0.72 8.78 5.31
CA TYR A 76 -1.11 10.07 4.78
C TYR A 76 -1.92 9.91 3.50
N THR A 77 -1.47 9.05 2.61
CA THR A 77 -2.16 8.82 1.35
C THR A 77 -3.57 8.28 1.58
N VAL A 78 -3.69 7.28 2.42
CA VAL A 78 -4.99 6.68 2.70
C VAL A 78 -5.92 7.71 3.32
N ASN A 79 -5.43 8.44 4.31
CA ASN A 79 -6.27 9.41 5.01
C ASN A 79 -6.69 10.55 4.09
N SER A 80 -5.81 11.01 3.24
CA SER A 80 -6.13 12.09 2.31
C SER A 80 -7.26 11.69 1.37
N TYR A 81 -7.20 10.47 0.88
CA TYR A 81 -8.27 9.98 0.02
C TYR A 81 -9.57 9.83 0.78
N MET A 82 -9.49 9.24 1.97
CA MET A 82 -10.70 8.94 2.72
C MET A 82 -11.41 10.18 3.22
N GLU A 83 -10.68 11.25 3.44
CA GLU A 83 -11.28 12.50 3.88
C GLU A 83 -12.16 13.13 2.82
N ASN A 84 -11.92 12.83 1.59
CA ASN A 84 -12.70 13.38 0.49
C ASN A 84 -13.96 12.60 0.22
N ILE A 85 -14.19 11.54 0.97
CA ILE A 85 -15.37 10.71 0.80
C ILE A 85 -15.98 10.44 2.13
N SER A 86 -17.08 11.09 2.39
CA SER A 86 -17.66 10.99 3.71
C SER A 86 -18.65 9.85 3.84
N HIS A 87 -19.29 9.45 2.78
CA HIS A 87 -20.42 8.54 2.93
C HIS A 87 -20.53 7.52 1.82
N VAL A 88 -19.48 7.36 1.06
CA VAL A 88 -19.49 6.44 -0.04
C VAL A 88 -19.09 5.07 0.46
N ASN A 89 -19.50 4.03 -0.24
CA ASN A 89 -19.06 2.69 0.02
C ASN A 89 -17.53 2.67 -0.12
N ARG A 90 -16.86 2.38 0.96
CA ARG A 90 -15.41 2.53 1.00
C ARG A 90 -14.68 1.57 0.08
N MET A 91 -15.22 0.36 -0.07
CA MET A 91 -14.63 -0.61 -0.97
C MET A 91 -14.69 -0.11 -2.40
N LYS A 92 -15.87 0.33 -2.80
CA LYS A 92 -16.05 0.87 -4.14
C LYS A 92 -15.15 2.07 -4.35
N TYR A 93 -14.99 2.86 -3.32
CA TYR A 93 -14.14 4.03 -3.43
C TYR A 93 -12.69 3.67 -3.69
N LEU A 94 -12.19 2.68 -2.98
CA LEU A 94 -10.81 2.27 -3.18
C LEU A 94 -10.58 1.79 -4.60
N ASP A 95 -11.51 1.01 -5.13
CA ASP A 95 -11.40 0.57 -6.52
C ASP A 95 -11.40 1.74 -7.48
N THR A 96 -12.32 2.68 -7.24
CA THR A 96 -12.42 3.86 -8.09
C THR A 96 -11.15 4.69 -8.02
N MET A 97 -10.60 4.82 -6.83
CA MET A 97 -9.39 5.58 -6.63
C MET A 97 -8.23 5.01 -7.45
N ILE A 98 -8.10 3.71 -7.44
CA ILE A 98 -7.02 3.07 -8.19
C ILE A 98 -7.21 3.31 -9.68
N GLN A 99 -8.43 3.15 -10.16
CA GLN A 99 -8.70 3.39 -11.57
C GLN A 99 -8.45 4.83 -11.97
N GLN A 100 -8.87 5.74 -11.12
CA GLN A 100 -8.71 7.16 -11.41
C GLN A 100 -7.24 7.55 -11.41
N PHE A 101 -6.50 7.03 -10.48
CA PHE A 101 -5.07 7.27 -10.42
C PHE A 101 -4.39 6.79 -11.69
N THR A 102 -4.79 5.64 -12.19
CA THR A 102 -4.24 5.10 -13.43
C THR A 102 -4.55 6.01 -14.60
N LYS A 103 -5.76 6.52 -14.66
CA LYS A 103 -6.14 7.43 -15.74
C LYS A 103 -5.35 8.72 -15.69
N GLU A 104 -5.22 9.30 -14.51
CA GLU A 104 -4.47 10.53 -14.36
C GLU A 104 -3.02 10.34 -14.75
N LYS A 105 -2.45 9.22 -14.37
CA LYS A 105 -1.08 8.92 -14.70
C LYS A 105 -0.90 8.84 -16.22
N THR A 106 -1.81 8.17 -16.90
CA THR A 106 -1.75 8.06 -18.36
C THR A 106 -1.88 9.42 -19.01
N LYS A 107 -2.78 10.24 -18.50
CA LYS A 107 -3.02 11.57 -19.03
C LYS A 107 -1.78 12.44 -18.90
N ILE A 108 -1.15 12.39 -17.74
CA ILE A 108 0.05 13.16 -17.50
C ILE A 108 1.16 12.72 -18.44
N GLN A 109 1.31 11.42 -18.62
CA GLN A 109 2.32 10.90 -19.52
C GLN A 109 2.08 11.34 -20.95
N SER A 110 0.83 11.32 -21.38
CA SER A 110 0.50 11.79 -22.73
C SER A 110 0.87 13.23 -22.91
N THR A 111 0.57 14.05 -21.91
CA THR A 111 0.88 15.46 -21.97
C THR A 111 2.38 15.69 -22.04
N ILE A 112 3.11 14.95 -21.25
CA ILE A 112 4.55 15.11 -21.21
C ILE A 112 5.19 14.68 -22.52
N ASN A 113 4.65 13.66 -23.14
CA ASN A 113 5.23 13.11 -24.36
C ASN A 113 4.88 13.88 -25.60
N VAL A 114 3.99 14.82 -25.47
CA VAL A 114 3.65 15.69 -26.59
C VAL A 114 4.60 16.87 -26.61
#